data_41780e9c5351d07019c5135859aae010
#
_entry.id   41780e9c5351d07019c5135859aae010
#
_cell.length_a   1.000
_cell.length_b   1.000
_cell.length_c   1.000
_cell.angle_alpha   90.00
_cell.angle_beta   90.00
_cell.angle_gamma   90.00
#
_symmetry.space_group_name_H-M   'P 1'
#
loop_
_entity.id
_entity.type
_entity.pdbx_description
1 polymer ?
#
loop_
_entity_poly.entity_id
_entity_poly.type
_entity_poly.pdbx_seq_one_letter_code
_entity_poly.pdbx_strand_id
1 'polypeptide(L)'
;DDASMFNKLNAIVGKTQSQKTPREVVVNDNGLTDEEYDKAERSKKKPARQRTEEEKELLEKLKEAKKQRKNMISILRGVSIRIPMMIYGMAVDLSKDISIKDFINQVDDASWKEFMPKGFTKGMFSDITKYYDAEVFIEAGRIIRQRAKSFDDMDFIDRAENIAELFSTFKNPDKETVLTPWRVVNLQITKSVGGVNFYDDNFESVTDGATSNLHWVDNDLTSSVYHEEVKILDINAKTGLYPLHSAISLYYQKVMENDDNHFEADQVYQEILAHNIYAIAKTPMAKTITERTLTGYRNYKTNVTYIENLTDTLKTDIEKGKQLVEEAFKKVKFDVVIGNPPYLGEKGNRAVFS
;
A
#
# COMPACT_ATOMS: atom_id res chain seq x y z
N ASP A 1 -2.64 -19.64 11.88
CA ASP A 1 -3.42 -18.78 12.78
C ASP A 1 -3.16 -17.32 12.40
N ASP A 2 -3.91 -16.85 11.37
CA ASP A 2 -3.70 -15.57 10.70
C ASP A 2 -3.94 -14.38 11.63
N ALA A 3 -4.87 -14.47 12.56
CA ALA A 3 -5.11 -13.46 13.59
C ALA A 3 -3.87 -13.24 14.49
N SER A 4 -3.08 -14.30 14.74
CA SER A 4 -1.82 -14.22 15.50
C SER A 4 -0.74 -13.46 14.73
N MET A 5 -0.69 -13.61 13.40
CA MET A 5 0.30 -12.94 12.55
C MET A 5 -0.01 -11.43 12.42
N PHE A 6 -1.29 -11.07 12.27
CA PHE A 6 -1.72 -9.66 12.26
C PHE A 6 -1.50 -8.97 13.60
N ASN A 7 -1.76 -9.68 14.68
CA ASN A 7 -1.43 -9.21 16.02
C ASN A 7 0.09 -9.02 16.18
N LYS A 8 0.94 -9.85 15.56
CA LYS A 8 2.38 -9.65 15.54
C LYS A 8 2.80 -8.45 14.70
N LEU A 9 2.26 -8.26 13.49
CA LEU A 9 2.52 -7.08 12.65
C LEU A 9 2.01 -5.78 13.33
N ASN A 10 0.84 -5.82 13.94
CA ASN A 10 0.35 -4.69 14.76
C ASN A 10 1.14 -4.51 16.06
N ALA A 11 1.66 -5.58 16.64
CA ALA A 11 2.51 -5.54 17.83
C ALA A 11 3.92 -5.02 17.54
N ILE A 12 4.41 -5.09 16.28
CA ILE A 12 5.64 -4.42 15.86
C ILE A 12 5.51 -2.91 16.07
N VAL A 13 4.39 -2.33 15.65
CA VAL A 13 4.08 -0.91 15.93
C VAL A 13 3.84 -0.67 17.42
N GLY A 14 3.32 -1.64 18.16
CA GLY A 14 3.03 -1.56 19.59
C GLY A 14 4.24 -1.86 20.51
N LYS A 15 5.07 -2.84 20.18
CA LYS A 15 6.23 -3.25 21.01
C LYS A 15 7.36 -2.24 21.00
N THR A 16 7.63 -1.56 19.89
CA THR A 16 8.55 -0.41 19.84
C THR A 16 8.15 0.70 20.81
N GLN A 17 6.89 0.74 21.23
CA GLN A 17 6.39 1.74 22.18
C GLN A 17 6.31 1.24 23.63
N SER A 18 6.29 -0.08 23.87
CA SER A 18 6.04 -0.65 25.20
C SER A 18 7.30 -1.04 25.98
N GLN A 19 8.47 -1.11 25.31
CA GLN A 19 9.71 -1.53 25.97
C GLN A 19 10.37 -0.42 26.78
N LYS A 20 10.08 0.85 26.50
CA LYS A 20 10.56 1.97 27.33
C LYS A 20 9.40 2.61 28.09
N THR A 21 9.52 2.71 29.39
CA THR A 21 8.54 3.42 30.21
C THR A 21 8.45 4.89 29.77
N PRO A 22 7.32 5.58 30.01
CA PRO A 22 7.21 7.02 29.77
C PRO A 22 8.33 7.84 30.38
N ARG A 23 8.88 7.37 31.50
CA ARG A 23 9.98 7.98 32.23
C ARG A 23 11.30 7.86 31.46
N GLU A 24 11.68 6.65 31.04
CA GLU A 24 12.93 6.39 30.32
C GLU A 24 13.06 7.19 29.03
N VAL A 25 11.97 7.35 28.29
CA VAL A 25 11.99 8.12 27.03
C VAL A 25 12.10 9.62 27.28
N VAL A 26 11.46 10.14 28.33
CA VAL A 26 11.51 11.58 28.67
C VAL A 26 12.88 11.94 29.26
N VAL A 27 13.45 11.07 30.06
CA VAL A 27 14.77 11.28 30.70
C VAL A 27 15.90 11.13 29.67
N ASN A 28 15.91 10.04 28.92
CA ASN A 28 17.04 9.72 28.03
C ASN A 28 17.07 10.51 26.70
N ASP A 29 15.89 10.85 26.17
CA ASP A 29 15.81 11.45 24.84
C ASP A 29 15.64 12.99 24.86
N ASN A 30 15.34 13.61 26.02
CA ASN A 30 15.03 15.05 26.11
C ASN A 30 15.86 15.81 27.16
N GLY A 31 16.94 15.21 27.64
CA GLY A 31 17.92 15.88 28.49
C GLY A 31 17.43 16.23 29.91
N LEU A 32 16.34 15.60 30.37
CA LEU A 32 15.91 15.67 31.78
C LEU A 32 16.61 14.55 32.57
N THR A 33 17.07 14.87 33.78
CA THR A 33 17.53 13.83 34.71
C THR A 33 16.36 13.16 35.41
N ASP A 34 16.59 11.98 36.01
CA ASP A 34 15.59 11.30 36.83
C ASP A 34 15.12 12.15 38.01
N GLU A 35 16.05 12.89 38.62
CA GLU A 35 15.75 13.79 39.71
C GLU A 35 14.88 14.98 39.26
N GLU A 36 15.17 15.57 38.14
CA GLU A 36 14.39 16.64 37.51
C GLU A 36 12.97 16.18 37.17
N TYR A 37 12.85 14.95 36.61
CA TYR A 37 11.55 14.36 36.32
C TYR A 37 10.70 14.19 37.57
N ASP A 38 11.28 13.60 38.65
CA ASP A 38 10.58 13.37 39.91
C ASP A 38 10.22 14.68 40.60
N LYS A 39 11.10 15.68 40.55
CA LYS A 39 10.86 17.04 41.09
C LYS A 39 9.70 17.72 40.34
N ALA A 40 9.67 17.60 39.00
CA ALA A 40 8.59 18.13 38.18
C ALA A 40 7.25 17.45 38.45
N GLU A 41 7.19 16.12 38.56
CA GLU A 41 5.95 15.41 38.90
C GLU A 41 5.43 15.72 40.31
N ARG A 42 6.32 15.93 41.29
CA ARG A 42 5.93 16.40 42.63
C ARG A 42 5.40 17.84 42.58
N SER A 43 6.06 18.72 41.84
CA SER A 43 5.68 20.13 41.71
C SER A 43 4.35 20.31 40.97
N LYS A 44 3.98 19.37 40.11
CA LYS A 44 2.68 19.34 39.44
C LYS A 44 1.51 19.21 40.42
N LYS A 45 1.72 18.52 41.55
CA LYS A 45 0.71 18.35 42.62
C LYS A 45 0.55 19.57 43.47
N LYS A 46 1.48 20.54 43.48
CA LYS A 46 1.40 21.80 44.22
C LYS A 46 0.47 22.79 43.51
N PRO A 47 -0.30 23.60 44.26
CA PRO A 47 -1.02 24.73 43.69
C PRO A 47 -0.07 25.69 42.95
N ALA A 48 -0.50 26.24 41.81
CA ALA A 48 0.35 27.10 41.00
C ALA A 48 0.98 28.29 41.73
N ARG A 49 0.27 28.84 42.72
CA ARG A 49 0.73 29.98 43.57
C ARG A 49 1.89 29.61 44.52
N GLN A 50 2.10 28.33 44.78
CA GLN A 50 3.12 27.84 45.71
C GLN A 50 4.36 27.27 44.99
N ARG A 51 4.41 27.35 43.66
CA ARG A 51 5.54 26.89 42.88
C ARG A 51 6.61 27.95 42.78
N THR A 52 7.86 27.56 42.99
CA THR A 52 9.02 28.41 42.72
C THR A 52 9.21 28.60 41.22
N GLU A 53 9.99 29.64 40.82
CA GLU A 53 10.31 29.84 39.40
C GLU A 53 11.03 28.62 38.80
N GLU A 54 11.98 28.04 39.53
CA GLU A 54 12.67 26.80 39.14
C GLU A 54 11.69 25.64 38.92
N GLU A 55 10.67 25.47 39.77
CA GLU A 55 9.64 24.45 39.61
C GLU A 55 8.75 24.71 38.39
N LYS A 56 8.50 25.98 38.06
CA LYS A 56 7.72 26.36 36.86
C LYS A 56 8.51 26.07 35.59
N GLU A 57 9.80 26.43 35.54
CA GLU A 57 10.69 26.12 34.41
C GLU A 57 10.81 24.61 34.17
N LEU A 58 10.94 23.84 35.26
CA LEU A 58 11.04 22.38 35.18
C LEU A 58 9.73 21.74 34.65
N LEU A 59 8.58 22.29 35.05
CA LEU A 59 7.27 21.87 34.57
C LEU A 59 7.07 22.18 33.07
N GLU A 60 7.56 23.33 32.59
CA GLU A 60 7.52 23.65 31.15
C GLU A 60 8.46 22.75 30.35
N LYS A 61 9.68 22.46 30.85
CA LYS A 61 10.58 21.47 30.24
C LYS A 61 9.92 20.09 30.14
N LEU A 62 9.30 19.64 31.24
CA LEU A 62 8.58 18.35 31.24
C LEU A 62 7.40 18.33 30.26
N LYS A 63 6.66 19.42 30.19
CA LYS A 63 5.54 19.55 29.25
C LYS A 63 5.98 19.52 27.80
N GLU A 64 7.06 20.25 27.47
CA GLU A 64 7.63 20.24 26.13
C GLU A 64 8.20 18.86 25.77
N ALA A 65 8.91 18.20 26.68
CA ALA A 65 9.41 16.84 26.47
C ALA A 65 8.27 15.84 26.22
N LYS A 66 7.16 15.94 26.96
CA LYS A 66 5.96 15.12 26.74
C LYS A 66 5.29 15.40 25.39
N LYS A 67 5.28 16.66 24.95
CA LYS A 67 4.75 17.06 23.64
C LYS A 67 5.62 16.51 22.51
N GLN A 68 6.94 16.66 22.62
CA GLN A 68 7.89 16.10 21.63
C GLN A 68 7.76 14.58 21.52
N ARG A 69 7.64 13.88 22.67
CA ARG A 69 7.38 12.44 22.68
C ARG A 69 6.08 12.08 21.98
N LYS A 70 4.99 12.79 22.24
CA LYS A 70 3.70 12.56 21.60
C LYS A 70 3.80 12.74 20.08
N ASN A 71 4.52 13.77 19.65
CA ASN A 71 4.78 14.03 18.23
C ASN A 71 5.62 12.90 17.62
N MET A 72 6.67 12.44 18.30
CA MET A 72 7.52 11.34 17.86
C MET A 72 6.72 10.04 17.70
N ILE A 73 5.88 9.70 18.67
CA ILE A 73 4.99 8.52 18.58
C ILE A 73 4.04 8.64 17.39
N SER A 74 3.52 9.83 17.12
CA SER A 74 2.65 10.06 15.97
C SER A 74 3.40 9.85 14.65
N ILE A 75 4.63 10.35 14.55
CA ILE A 75 5.50 10.15 13.38
C ILE A 75 5.81 8.67 13.20
N LEU A 76 6.26 7.98 14.25
CA LEU A 76 6.56 6.55 14.21
C LEU A 76 5.36 5.71 13.73
N ARG A 77 4.17 6.01 14.24
CA ARG A 77 2.94 5.34 13.78
C ARG A 77 2.67 5.62 12.30
N GLY A 78 2.73 6.89 11.91
CA GLY A 78 2.47 7.30 10.54
C GLY A 78 3.44 6.67 9.54
N VAL A 79 4.69 6.46 9.92
CA VAL A 79 5.70 5.78 9.11
C VAL A 79 5.49 4.27 9.09
N SER A 80 5.33 3.66 10.27
CA SER A 80 5.27 2.19 10.41
C SER A 80 4.12 1.54 9.65
N ILE A 81 2.96 2.21 9.55
CA ILE A 81 1.80 1.68 8.81
C ILE A 81 2.00 1.64 7.28
N ARG A 82 3.02 2.35 6.77
CA ARG A 82 3.36 2.42 5.34
C ARG A 82 4.41 1.40 4.92
N ILE A 83 5.24 0.99 5.86
CA ILE A 83 6.36 0.07 5.63
C ILE A 83 5.92 -1.29 5.03
N PRO A 84 4.84 -1.94 5.49
CA PRO A 84 4.43 -3.24 4.96
C PRO A 84 4.18 -3.25 3.45
N MET A 85 3.48 -2.26 2.91
CA MET A 85 3.25 -2.13 1.48
C MET A 85 4.55 -1.87 0.71
N MET A 86 5.44 -1.06 1.26
CA MET A 86 6.73 -0.79 0.64
C MET A 86 7.62 -2.04 0.64
N ILE A 87 7.68 -2.80 1.73
CA ILE A 87 8.40 -4.09 1.79
C ILE A 87 7.83 -5.08 0.77
N TYR A 88 6.51 -5.17 0.66
CA TYR A 88 5.88 -5.99 -0.38
C TYR A 88 6.36 -5.59 -1.79
N GLY A 89 6.55 -4.30 -2.05
CA GLY A 89 7.01 -3.75 -3.33
C GLY A 89 8.51 -3.85 -3.60
N MET A 90 9.33 -4.18 -2.61
CA MET A 90 10.79 -4.21 -2.82
C MET A 90 11.22 -5.36 -3.74
N ALA A 91 12.06 -5.05 -4.73
CA ALA A 91 12.64 -6.01 -5.67
C ALA A 91 13.86 -6.73 -5.04
N VAL A 92 13.62 -7.43 -3.93
CA VAL A 92 14.65 -8.20 -3.21
C VAL A 92 14.33 -9.68 -3.30
N ASP A 93 15.35 -10.48 -3.57
CA ASP A 93 15.25 -11.94 -3.59
C ASP A 93 14.67 -12.47 -2.27
N LEU A 94 13.78 -13.48 -2.35
CA LEU A 94 13.11 -14.05 -1.18
C LEU A 94 14.07 -14.69 -0.16
N SER A 95 15.23 -15.16 -0.63
CA SER A 95 16.27 -15.74 0.23
C SER A 95 17.04 -14.71 1.07
N LYS A 96 16.89 -13.40 0.72
CA LYS A 96 17.60 -12.32 1.40
C LYS A 96 16.68 -11.58 2.35
N ASP A 97 17.17 -11.30 3.53
CA ASP A 97 16.49 -10.43 4.49
C ASP A 97 16.57 -8.96 4.05
N ILE A 98 15.59 -8.18 4.46
CA ILE A 98 15.59 -6.73 4.27
C ILE A 98 15.86 -6.08 5.62
N SER A 99 17.06 -5.54 5.80
CA SER A 99 17.37 -4.73 6.96
C SER A 99 16.77 -3.32 6.83
N ILE A 100 16.68 -2.59 7.94
CA ILE A 100 16.26 -1.17 7.94
C ILE A 100 17.15 -0.34 7.01
N LYS A 101 18.46 -0.63 6.98
CA LYS A 101 19.42 0.05 6.11
C LYS A 101 19.16 -0.25 4.64
N ASP A 102 18.90 -1.51 4.30
CA ASP A 102 18.56 -1.90 2.93
C ASP A 102 17.26 -1.24 2.48
N PHE A 103 16.26 -1.18 3.35
CA PHE A 103 15.00 -0.50 3.10
C PHE A 103 15.22 0.98 2.75
N ILE A 104 16.00 1.72 3.55
CA ILE A 104 16.30 3.14 3.28
C ILE A 104 17.03 3.31 1.94
N ASN A 105 18.02 2.47 1.66
CA ASN A 105 18.90 2.63 0.50
C ASN A 105 18.25 2.21 -0.82
N GLN A 106 17.38 1.21 -0.80
CA GLN A 106 16.81 0.64 -2.03
C GLN A 106 15.52 1.34 -2.48
N VAL A 107 14.82 2.01 -1.57
CA VAL A 107 13.64 2.79 -1.96
C VAL A 107 14.07 4.06 -2.68
N ASP A 108 13.62 4.27 -3.92
CA ASP A 108 13.87 5.49 -4.67
C ASP A 108 13.15 6.72 -4.07
N ASP A 109 13.59 7.93 -4.43
CA ASP A 109 13.06 9.14 -3.80
C ASP A 109 11.63 9.48 -4.24
N ALA A 110 11.23 9.12 -5.47
CA ALA A 110 9.87 9.31 -5.95
C ALA A 110 8.90 8.40 -5.18
N SER A 111 9.28 7.13 -4.98
CA SER A 111 8.52 6.18 -4.17
C SER A 111 8.50 6.57 -2.70
N TRP A 112 9.62 7.03 -2.16
CA TRP A 112 9.66 7.54 -0.79
C TRP A 112 8.68 8.69 -0.57
N LYS A 113 8.67 9.67 -1.47
CA LYS A 113 7.75 10.82 -1.42
C LYS A 113 6.29 10.42 -1.55
N GLU A 114 5.97 9.41 -2.37
CA GLU A 114 4.60 8.93 -2.58
C GLU A 114 4.06 8.11 -1.40
N PHE A 115 4.88 7.24 -0.83
CA PHE A 115 4.42 6.29 0.20
C PHE A 115 4.60 6.81 1.63
N MET A 116 5.56 7.70 1.89
CA MET A 116 5.82 8.22 3.24
C MET A 116 5.00 9.49 3.54
N PRO A 117 4.88 9.86 4.82
CA PRO A 117 4.21 11.11 5.19
C PRO A 117 4.83 12.33 4.47
N LYS A 118 4.00 13.28 4.08
CA LYS A 118 4.44 14.49 3.39
C LYS A 118 5.55 15.20 4.16
N GLY A 119 6.67 15.47 3.48
CA GLY A 119 7.85 16.11 4.05
C GLY A 119 8.73 15.21 4.91
N PHE A 120 8.40 13.92 5.05
CA PHE A 120 9.21 12.98 5.81
C PHE A 120 10.34 12.41 4.95
N THR A 121 11.59 12.79 5.24
CA THR A 121 12.78 12.42 4.45
C THR A 121 13.42 11.12 4.93
N LYS A 122 14.27 10.51 4.10
CA LYS A 122 15.11 9.36 4.49
C LYS A 122 16.06 9.69 5.64
N GLY A 123 16.57 10.93 5.70
CA GLY A 123 17.38 11.40 6.82
C GLY A 123 16.59 11.38 8.13
N MET A 124 15.37 11.92 8.12
CA MET A 124 14.48 11.88 9.30
C MET A 124 14.15 10.43 9.71
N PHE A 125 14.00 9.52 8.75
CA PHE A 125 13.81 8.12 9.06
C PHE A 125 15.05 7.52 9.73
N SER A 126 16.25 7.83 9.23
CA SER A 126 17.51 7.39 9.82
C SER A 126 17.64 7.83 11.28
N ASP A 127 17.19 9.02 11.62
CA ASP A 127 17.22 9.54 13.00
C ASP A 127 16.29 8.78 13.95
N ILE A 128 15.21 8.20 13.42
CA ILE A 128 14.22 7.44 14.22
C ILE A 128 14.43 5.92 14.16
N THR A 129 15.40 5.41 13.39
CA THR A 129 15.68 3.96 13.30
C THR A 129 16.01 3.34 14.65
N LYS A 130 16.59 4.10 15.58
CA LYS A 130 16.90 3.68 16.96
C LYS A 130 15.64 3.24 17.76
N TYR A 131 14.46 3.61 17.32
CA TYR A 131 13.19 3.21 17.93
C TYR A 131 12.61 1.92 17.33
N TYR A 132 13.21 1.39 16.28
CA TYR A 132 12.83 0.12 15.67
C TYR A 132 13.71 -1.00 16.19
N ASP A 133 13.08 -2.12 16.48
CA ASP A 133 13.79 -3.37 16.70
C ASP A 133 14.19 -3.95 15.35
N ALA A 134 15.50 -4.11 15.11
CA ALA A 134 16.03 -4.55 13.83
C ALA A 134 15.60 -5.98 13.47
N GLU A 135 15.56 -6.88 14.47
CA GLU A 135 15.17 -8.28 14.25
C GLU A 135 13.68 -8.38 13.92
N VAL A 136 12.85 -7.61 14.64
CA VAL A 136 11.40 -7.53 14.40
C VAL A 136 11.12 -6.94 13.01
N PHE A 137 11.88 -5.95 12.56
CA PHE A 137 11.74 -5.39 11.21
C PHE A 137 12.04 -6.43 10.13
N ILE A 138 13.15 -7.15 10.26
CA ILE A 138 13.57 -8.22 9.35
C ILE A 138 12.50 -9.33 9.32
N GLU A 139 12.05 -9.78 10.47
CA GLU A 139 11.04 -10.84 10.59
C GLU A 139 9.71 -10.44 9.94
N ALA A 140 9.25 -9.21 10.17
CA ALA A 140 8.06 -8.68 9.51
C ALA A 140 8.19 -8.69 7.99
N GLY A 141 9.33 -8.25 7.48
CA GLY A 141 9.63 -8.27 6.05
C GLY A 141 9.62 -9.67 5.47
N ARG A 142 10.17 -10.64 6.21
CA ARG A 142 10.17 -12.06 5.83
C ARG A 142 8.75 -12.61 5.77
N ILE A 143 7.94 -12.40 6.81
CA ILE A 143 6.56 -12.87 6.90
C ILE A 143 5.70 -12.31 5.75
N ILE A 144 5.75 -11.00 5.48
CA ILE A 144 4.98 -10.37 4.40
C ILE A 144 5.30 -11.02 3.05
N ARG A 145 6.58 -11.19 2.74
CA ARG A 145 7.03 -11.73 1.45
C ARG A 145 6.75 -13.22 1.31
N GLN A 146 6.96 -14.01 2.37
CA GLN A 146 6.64 -15.44 2.38
C GLN A 146 5.14 -15.68 2.26
N ARG A 147 4.32 -14.88 2.94
CA ARG A 147 2.87 -14.97 2.82
C ARG A 147 2.42 -14.66 1.39
N ALA A 148 2.91 -13.57 0.80
CA ALA A 148 2.62 -13.24 -0.58
C ALA A 148 3.08 -14.34 -1.56
N LYS A 149 4.25 -14.97 -1.30
CA LYS A 149 4.75 -16.10 -2.10
C LYS A 149 3.87 -17.34 -1.99
N SER A 150 3.34 -17.65 -0.80
CA SER A 150 2.49 -18.82 -0.61
C SER A 150 1.19 -18.78 -1.42
N PHE A 151 0.75 -17.61 -1.87
CA PHE A 151 -0.43 -17.47 -2.72
C PHE A 151 -0.14 -17.87 -4.19
N ASP A 152 1.13 -17.98 -4.57
CA ASP A 152 1.48 -18.38 -5.93
C ASP A 152 1.15 -19.85 -6.25
N ASP A 153 0.93 -20.68 -5.24
CA ASP A 153 0.54 -22.08 -5.41
C ASP A 153 -0.99 -22.28 -5.49
N MET A 154 -1.76 -21.17 -5.38
CA MET A 154 -3.21 -21.17 -5.47
C MET A 154 -3.69 -20.94 -6.90
N ASP A 155 -4.97 -21.24 -7.15
CA ASP A 155 -5.66 -20.76 -8.35
C ASP A 155 -5.62 -19.22 -8.41
N PHE A 156 -5.69 -18.65 -9.62
CA PHE A 156 -5.55 -17.22 -9.81
C PHE A 156 -6.69 -16.40 -9.19
N ILE A 157 -7.89 -16.96 -9.10
CA ILE A 157 -9.04 -16.34 -8.44
C ILE A 157 -8.81 -16.30 -6.93
N ASP A 158 -8.48 -17.44 -6.32
CA ASP A 158 -8.19 -17.56 -4.89
C ASP A 158 -6.99 -16.69 -4.52
N ARG A 159 -5.97 -16.66 -5.38
CA ARG A 159 -4.80 -15.80 -5.19
C ARG A 159 -5.17 -14.32 -5.15
N ALA A 160 -6.06 -13.86 -6.05
CA ALA A 160 -6.49 -12.48 -6.09
C ALA A 160 -7.21 -12.07 -4.78
N GLU A 161 -8.06 -12.92 -4.26
CA GLU A 161 -8.74 -12.73 -2.97
C GLU A 161 -7.75 -12.65 -1.82
N ASN A 162 -6.79 -13.57 -1.76
CA ASN A 162 -5.77 -13.61 -0.70
C ASN A 162 -4.81 -12.40 -0.76
N ILE A 163 -4.44 -11.92 -1.94
CA ILE A 163 -3.66 -10.67 -2.09
C ILE A 163 -4.46 -9.47 -1.61
N ALA A 164 -5.74 -9.40 -1.95
CA ALA A 164 -6.61 -8.32 -1.51
C ALA A 164 -6.82 -8.34 0.01
N GLU A 165 -6.96 -9.52 0.61
CA GLU A 165 -7.00 -9.71 2.06
C GLU A 165 -5.68 -9.26 2.71
N LEU A 166 -4.52 -9.68 2.19
CA LEU A 166 -3.22 -9.22 2.67
C LEU A 166 -3.15 -7.69 2.66
N PHE A 167 -3.58 -7.03 1.59
CA PHE A 167 -3.57 -5.57 1.51
C PHE A 167 -4.56 -4.91 2.48
N SER A 168 -5.68 -5.54 2.78
CA SER A 168 -6.64 -5.05 3.76
C SER A 168 -6.04 -4.94 5.16
N THR A 169 -5.01 -5.74 5.45
CA THR A 169 -4.30 -5.73 6.73
C THR A 169 -3.29 -4.60 6.84
N PHE A 170 -2.84 -4.05 5.70
CA PHE A 170 -1.99 -2.89 5.67
C PHE A 170 -2.87 -1.66 5.95
N LYS A 171 -2.66 -1.04 7.11
CA LYS A 171 -3.46 0.13 7.49
C LYS A 171 -3.30 1.23 6.46
N ASN A 172 -4.42 1.79 6.03
CA ASN A 172 -4.43 2.95 5.15
C ASN A 172 -3.96 4.18 5.94
N PRO A 173 -2.83 4.81 5.54
CA PRO A 173 -2.17 5.77 6.41
C PRO A 173 -2.86 7.11 6.55
N ASP A 174 -3.55 7.60 5.54
CA ASP A 174 -4.16 8.93 5.51
C ASP A 174 -5.18 9.10 4.40
N LYS A 175 -5.91 10.22 4.44
CA LYS A 175 -6.80 10.65 3.36
C LYS A 175 -6.07 10.97 2.05
N GLU A 176 -4.76 11.24 2.10
CA GLU A 176 -3.95 11.63 0.92
C GLU A 176 -3.37 10.43 0.15
N THR A 177 -3.17 9.28 0.83
CA THR A 177 -2.58 8.08 0.21
C THR A 177 -3.55 6.92 0.31
N VAL A 178 -4.76 7.09 -0.22
CA VAL A 178 -5.80 6.05 -0.16
C VAL A 178 -5.38 4.87 -1.05
N LEU A 179 -5.11 3.73 -0.41
CA LEU A 179 -5.05 2.45 -1.09
C LEU A 179 -6.51 2.00 -1.28
N THR A 180 -6.96 1.91 -2.53
CA THR A 180 -8.36 1.55 -2.81
C THR A 180 -8.63 0.12 -2.34
N PRO A 181 -9.59 -0.11 -1.41
CA PRO A 181 -9.91 -1.45 -0.94
C PRO A 181 -10.50 -2.31 -2.06
N TRP A 182 -10.27 -3.64 -2.00
CA TRP A 182 -10.78 -4.60 -2.98
C TRP A 182 -12.29 -4.50 -3.20
N ARG A 183 -13.06 -4.31 -2.12
CA ARG A 183 -14.51 -4.09 -2.18
C ARG A 183 -14.87 -2.89 -3.07
N VAL A 184 -14.11 -1.79 -2.97
CA VAL A 184 -14.36 -0.59 -3.78
C VAL A 184 -13.97 -0.81 -5.24
N VAL A 185 -12.87 -1.54 -5.51
CA VAL A 185 -12.47 -1.94 -6.87
C VAL A 185 -13.58 -2.75 -7.52
N ASN A 186 -14.10 -3.79 -6.83
CA ASN A 186 -15.21 -4.60 -7.32
C ASN A 186 -16.45 -3.74 -7.60
N LEU A 187 -16.86 -2.90 -6.64
CA LEU A 187 -18.00 -2.00 -6.80
C LEU A 187 -17.86 -1.11 -8.02
N GLN A 188 -16.69 -0.49 -8.20
CA GLN A 188 -16.49 0.48 -9.30
C GLN A 188 -16.46 -0.22 -10.64
N ILE A 189 -15.71 -1.30 -10.79
CA ILE A 189 -15.57 -2.00 -12.08
C ILE A 189 -16.88 -2.69 -12.44
N THR A 190 -17.45 -3.49 -11.55
CA THR A 190 -18.65 -4.27 -11.90
C THR A 190 -19.86 -3.41 -12.21
N LYS A 191 -20.05 -2.29 -11.50
CA LYS A 191 -21.13 -1.34 -11.82
C LYS A 191 -20.88 -0.53 -13.10
N SER A 192 -19.62 -0.37 -13.51
CA SER A 192 -19.30 0.40 -14.71
C SER A 192 -19.28 -0.47 -15.96
N VAL A 193 -18.59 -1.61 -15.91
CA VAL A 193 -18.32 -2.46 -17.09
C VAL A 193 -18.64 -3.94 -16.88
N GLY A 194 -19.16 -4.34 -15.73
CA GLY A 194 -19.40 -5.74 -15.42
C GLY A 194 -18.13 -6.49 -15.01
N GLY A 195 -18.15 -7.81 -15.23
CA GLY A 195 -17.04 -8.70 -14.88
C GLY A 195 -17.28 -9.49 -13.60
N VAL A 196 -16.22 -10.13 -13.07
CA VAL A 196 -16.32 -10.93 -11.86
C VAL A 196 -16.56 -10.07 -10.61
N ASN A 197 -17.45 -10.50 -9.73
CA ASN A 197 -17.69 -9.88 -8.44
C ASN A 197 -17.49 -10.90 -7.32
N PHE A 198 -16.73 -10.53 -6.31
CA PHE A 198 -16.42 -11.35 -5.14
C PHE A 198 -17.36 -11.07 -3.95
N TYR A 199 -18.29 -10.13 -4.09
CA TYR A 199 -19.18 -9.65 -3.05
C TYR A 199 -20.65 -9.86 -3.46
N ASP A 200 -21.54 -9.73 -2.49
CA ASP A 200 -22.97 -9.65 -2.74
C ASP A 200 -23.36 -8.31 -3.44
N ASP A 201 -24.64 -8.15 -3.78
CA ASP A 201 -25.17 -6.96 -4.44
C ASP A 201 -25.01 -5.67 -3.61
N ASN A 202 -24.85 -5.79 -2.29
CA ASN A 202 -24.60 -4.69 -1.36
C ASN A 202 -23.11 -4.42 -1.18
N PHE A 203 -22.25 -5.24 -1.78
CA PHE A 203 -20.79 -5.20 -1.62
C PHE A 203 -20.33 -5.33 -0.17
N GLU A 204 -21.04 -6.11 0.61
CA GLU A 204 -20.64 -6.53 1.94
C GLU A 204 -19.83 -7.82 1.84
N SER A 205 -18.77 -7.94 2.63
CA SER A 205 -17.99 -9.19 2.66
C SER A 205 -18.83 -10.28 3.30
N VAL A 206 -18.83 -11.46 2.70
CA VAL A 206 -19.39 -12.65 3.34
C VAL A 206 -18.46 -13.04 4.47
N THR A 207 -18.89 -12.81 5.72
CA THR A 207 -18.18 -13.23 6.92
C THR A 207 -18.53 -14.68 7.26
N ASP A 208 -17.70 -15.32 8.10
CA ASP A 208 -17.91 -16.64 8.69
C ASP A 208 -17.58 -17.87 7.81
N GLY A 209 -16.42 -17.87 7.14
CA GLY A 209 -15.92 -19.08 6.46
C GLY A 209 -16.79 -19.53 5.28
N ALA A 210 -17.70 -18.68 4.85
CA ALA A 210 -18.40 -18.87 3.60
C ALA A 210 -17.44 -18.63 2.44
N THR A 211 -17.56 -19.43 1.40
CA THR A 211 -16.93 -19.17 0.10
C THR A 211 -17.32 -17.79 -0.39
N SER A 212 -16.38 -17.12 -1.05
CA SER A 212 -16.65 -15.82 -1.68
C SER A 212 -17.93 -15.92 -2.52
N ASN A 213 -18.70 -14.85 -2.56
CA ASN A 213 -19.92 -14.80 -3.37
C ASN A 213 -19.58 -14.56 -4.85
N LEU A 214 -18.60 -15.29 -5.36
CA LEU A 214 -18.04 -15.15 -6.69
C LEU A 214 -19.12 -15.40 -7.75
N HIS A 215 -19.40 -14.36 -8.54
CA HIS A 215 -20.35 -14.46 -9.64
C HIS A 215 -19.99 -13.46 -10.74
N TRP A 216 -20.52 -13.70 -11.92
CA TRP A 216 -20.38 -12.79 -13.06
C TRP A 216 -21.48 -11.74 -13.06
N VAL A 217 -21.10 -10.47 -13.21
CA VAL A 217 -22.01 -9.35 -13.39
C VAL A 217 -22.00 -8.94 -14.87
N ASP A 218 -23.16 -8.92 -15.47
CA ASP A 218 -23.36 -8.52 -16.85
C ASP A 218 -24.09 -7.18 -16.97
N ASN A 219 -23.66 -6.30 -17.86
CA ASN A 219 -24.30 -5.05 -18.21
C ASN A 219 -24.06 -4.69 -19.68
N ASP A 220 -24.59 -3.58 -20.14
CA ASP A 220 -24.57 -3.17 -21.57
C ASP A 220 -23.16 -3.06 -22.17
N LEU A 221 -22.14 -2.88 -21.33
CA LEU A 221 -20.73 -2.72 -21.76
C LEU A 221 -19.90 -4.00 -21.62
N THR A 222 -20.39 -5.00 -20.89
CA THR A 222 -19.59 -6.17 -20.51
C THR A 222 -19.01 -6.91 -21.71
N SER A 223 -19.82 -7.15 -22.74
CA SER A 223 -19.37 -7.85 -23.95
C SER A 223 -18.38 -7.05 -24.79
N SER A 224 -18.39 -5.72 -24.69
CA SER A 224 -17.43 -4.85 -25.37
C SER A 224 -16.11 -4.68 -24.61
N VAL A 225 -16.10 -5.00 -23.31
CA VAL A 225 -14.94 -4.90 -22.44
C VAL A 225 -14.24 -6.23 -22.23
N TYR A 226 -14.99 -7.31 -22.05
CA TYR A 226 -14.41 -8.63 -21.79
C TYR A 226 -14.49 -9.51 -23.04
N HIS A 227 -13.52 -9.34 -23.93
CA HIS A 227 -13.30 -10.16 -25.12
C HIS A 227 -11.80 -10.38 -25.35
N GLU A 228 -11.45 -11.33 -26.18
CA GLU A 228 -10.09 -11.82 -26.36
C GLU A 228 -9.07 -10.73 -26.76
N GLU A 229 -9.46 -9.80 -27.62
CA GLU A 229 -8.56 -8.78 -28.19
C GLU A 229 -8.51 -7.48 -27.36
N VAL A 230 -9.28 -7.36 -26.28
CA VAL A 230 -9.40 -6.11 -25.50
C VAL A 230 -8.05 -5.66 -24.92
N LYS A 231 -7.81 -4.36 -24.91
CA LYS A 231 -6.65 -3.72 -24.27
C LYS A 231 -7.13 -2.79 -23.16
N ILE A 232 -6.85 -3.18 -21.91
CA ILE A 232 -7.28 -2.46 -20.70
C ILE A 232 -6.08 -1.77 -20.09
N LEU A 233 -6.15 -0.45 -19.89
CA LEU A 233 -5.11 0.37 -19.28
C LEU A 233 -5.52 0.90 -17.91
N ASP A 234 -4.75 0.62 -16.86
CA ASP A 234 -4.77 1.39 -15.61
C ASP A 234 -3.73 2.51 -15.68
N ILE A 235 -4.20 3.76 -15.72
CA ILE A 235 -3.32 4.93 -15.92
C ILE A 235 -2.63 5.44 -14.65
N ASN A 236 -3.01 4.96 -13.48
CA ASN A 236 -2.46 5.42 -12.19
C ASN A 236 -2.31 4.29 -11.17
N ALA A 237 -1.74 3.19 -11.60
CA ALA A 237 -1.58 2.01 -10.76
C ALA A 237 -0.68 2.29 -9.54
N LYS A 238 -1.14 1.88 -8.36
CA LYS A 238 -0.40 1.91 -7.10
C LYS A 238 -0.23 0.52 -6.50
N THR A 239 -1.36 -0.15 -6.26
CA THR A 239 -1.41 -1.51 -5.68
C THR A 239 -1.60 -2.59 -6.73
N GLY A 240 -2.05 -2.22 -7.93
CA GLY A 240 -2.35 -3.15 -9.00
C GLY A 240 -3.69 -3.88 -8.86
N LEU A 241 -4.56 -3.48 -7.92
CA LEU A 241 -5.85 -4.16 -7.71
C LEU A 241 -6.84 -3.96 -8.86
N TYR A 242 -6.83 -2.80 -9.54
CA TYR A 242 -7.67 -2.57 -10.71
C TYR A 242 -7.27 -3.46 -11.89
N PRO A 243 -6.00 -3.47 -12.33
CA PRO A 243 -5.60 -4.38 -13.40
C PRO A 243 -5.69 -5.86 -12.99
N LEU A 244 -5.51 -6.20 -11.70
CA LEU A 244 -5.75 -7.55 -11.20
C LEU A 244 -7.22 -7.97 -11.40
N HIS A 245 -8.17 -7.12 -11.01
CA HIS A 245 -9.60 -7.40 -11.18
C HIS A 245 -9.95 -7.65 -12.65
N SER A 246 -9.44 -6.82 -13.55
CA SER A 246 -9.66 -6.98 -15.00
C SER A 246 -9.04 -8.27 -15.53
N ALA A 247 -7.82 -8.61 -15.09
CA ALA A 247 -7.17 -9.86 -15.45
C ALA A 247 -7.94 -11.08 -14.96
N ILE A 248 -8.43 -11.04 -13.73
CA ILE A 248 -9.25 -12.12 -13.16
C ILE A 248 -10.61 -12.22 -13.83
N SER A 249 -11.23 -11.12 -14.26
CA SER A 249 -12.49 -11.16 -15.02
C SER A 249 -12.30 -11.85 -16.37
N LEU A 250 -11.23 -11.51 -17.11
CA LEU A 250 -10.91 -12.21 -18.36
C LEU A 250 -10.54 -13.68 -18.14
N TYR A 251 -9.81 -13.99 -17.10
CA TYR A 251 -9.47 -15.36 -16.73
C TYR A 251 -10.70 -16.18 -16.35
N TYR A 252 -11.57 -15.62 -15.50
CA TYR A 252 -12.84 -16.26 -15.10
C TYR A 252 -13.72 -16.59 -16.31
N GLN A 253 -13.87 -15.67 -17.25
CA GLN A 253 -14.60 -15.90 -18.48
C GLN A 253 -14.01 -17.08 -19.26
N LYS A 254 -12.69 -17.13 -19.45
CA LYS A 254 -12.01 -18.24 -20.13
C LYS A 254 -12.21 -19.59 -19.41
N VAL A 255 -12.19 -19.61 -18.08
CA VAL A 255 -12.48 -20.80 -17.26
C VAL A 255 -13.93 -21.25 -17.49
N MET A 256 -14.89 -20.33 -17.49
CA MET A 256 -16.32 -20.66 -17.65
C MET A 256 -16.69 -21.11 -19.06
N GLU A 257 -15.96 -20.65 -20.08
CA GLU A 257 -16.13 -21.03 -21.49
C GLU A 257 -15.49 -22.37 -21.83
N ASN A 258 -14.64 -22.91 -20.96
CA ASN A 258 -13.83 -24.10 -21.25
C ASN A 258 -14.37 -25.31 -20.52
N ASP A 259 -15.04 -26.20 -21.26
CA ASP A 259 -15.50 -27.52 -20.78
C ASP A 259 -14.42 -28.62 -20.86
N ASP A 260 -13.23 -28.30 -21.35
CA ASP A 260 -12.18 -29.28 -21.66
C ASP A 260 -11.22 -29.56 -20.50
N ASN A 261 -10.89 -30.83 -20.30
CA ASN A 261 -9.86 -31.30 -19.34
C ASN A 261 -8.41 -30.85 -19.67
N HIS A 262 -8.22 -29.98 -20.66
CA HIS A 262 -6.91 -29.50 -21.12
C HIS A 262 -6.73 -27.99 -20.94
N PHE A 263 -7.39 -27.40 -19.94
CA PHE A 263 -7.25 -25.99 -19.63
C PHE A 263 -5.91 -25.71 -18.95
N GLU A 264 -5.00 -25.10 -19.69
CA GLU A 264 -3.68 -24.68 -19.19
C GLU A 264 -3.80 -23.32 -18.48
N ALA A 265 -4.29 -23.32 -17.24
CA ALA A 265 -4.59 -22.12 -16.44
C ALA A 265 -3.43 -21.11 -16.42
N ASP A 266 -2.23 -21.61 -16.25
CA ASP A 266 -1.00 -20.80 -16.18
C ASP A 266 -0.72 -20.09 -17.50
N GLN A 267 -0.85 -20.79 -18.62
CA GLN A 267 -0.65 -20.22 -19.94
C GLN A 267 -1.72 -19.17 -20.26
N VAL A 268 -2.99 -19.46 -20.00
CA VAL A 268 -4.10 -18.52 -20.23
C VAL A 268 -3.90 -17.24 -19.44
N TYR A 269 -3.54 -17.34 -18.17
CA TYR A 269 -3.30 -16.16 -17.36
C TYR A 269 -2.10 -15.34 -17.83
N GLN A 270 -1.00 -15.99 -18.24
CA GLN A 270 0.16 -15.33 -18.84
C GLN A 270 -0.19 -14.58 -20.12
N GLU A 271 -1.01 -15.19 -21.01
CA GLU A 271 -1.48 -14.56 -22.25
C GLU A 271 -2.32 -13.31 -21.95
N ILE A 272 -3.23 -13.39 -20.98
CA ILE A 272 -4.01 -12.22 -20.51
C ILE A 272 -3.10 -11.10 -20.06
N LEU A 273 -2.11 -11.38 -19.21
CA LEU A 273 -1.18 -10.36 -18.73
C LEU A 273 -0.31 -9.77 -19.85
N ALA A 274 0.07 -10.57 -20.82
CA ALA A 274 0.93 -10.15 -21.94
C ALA A 274 0.18 -9.33 -23.00
N HIS A 275 -1.10 -9.60 -23.22
CA HIS A 275 -1.85 -9.07 -24.37
C HIS A 275 -3.00 -8.13 -24.01
N ASN A 276 -3.62 -8.29 -22.84
CA ASN A 276 -4.83 -7.55 -22.48
C ASN A 276 -4.60 -6.48 -21.41
N ILE A 277 -3.70 -6.71 -20.46
CA ILE A 277 -3.54 -5.87 -19.27
C ILE A 277 -2.32 -4.97 -19.40
N TYR A 278 -2.56 -3.67 -19.23
CA TYR A 278 -1.55 -2.62 -19.28
C TYR A 278 -1.70 -1.72 -18.03
N ALA A 279 -0.59 -1.24 -17.51
CA ALA A 279 -0.63 -0.32 -16.38
C ALA A 279 0.51 0.70 -16.42
N ILE A 280 0.21 1.94 -16.08
CA ILE A 280 1.19 2.98 -15.79
C ILE A 280 1.21 3.21 -14.30
N ALA A 281 2.31 2.83 -13.69
CA ALA A 281 2.50 3.01 -12.26
C ALA A 281 2.94 4.44 -11.92
N LYS A 282 2.53 4.93 -10.77
CA LYS A 282 2.82 6.29 -10.33
C LYS A 282 4.29 6.50 -9.94
N THR A 283 4.96 5.44 -9.48
CA THR A 283 6.37 5.45 -9.05
C THR A 283 7.05 4.14 -9.39
N PRO A 284 8.39 4.05 -9.37
CA PRO A 284 9.10 2.78 -9.57
C PRO A 284 8.65 1.68 -8.60
N MET A 285 8.44 1.99 -7.32
CA MET A 285 7.93 1.02 -6.36
C MET A 285 6.48 0.60 -6.64
N ALA A 286 5.62 1.54 -7.03
CA ALA A 286 4.25 1.23 -7.45
C ALA A 286 4.24 0.30 -8.67
N LYS A 287 5.21 0.43 -9.59
CA LYS A 287 5.42 -0.51 -10.69
C LYS A 287 5.69 -1.91 -10.15
N THR A 288 6.68 -2.06 -9.28
CA THR A 288 7.04 -3.36 -8.69
C THR A 288 5.89 -3.97 -7.87
N ILE A 289 5.16 -3.14 -7.10
CA ILE A 289 3.96 -3.59 -6.38
C ILE A 289 2.92 -4.11 -7.37
N THR A 290 2.63 -3.37 -8.44
CA THR A 290 1.63 -3.76 -9.45
C THR A 290 2.04 -5.05 -10.17
N GLU A 291 3.30 -5.16 -10.61
CA GLU A 291 3.83 -6.38 -11.22
C GLU A 291 3.65 -7.57 -10.27
N ARG A 292 4.06 -7.44 -9.00
CA ARG A 292 3.92 -8.51 -8.00
C ARG A 292 2.47 -8.85 -7.68
N THR A 293 1.59 -7.87 -7.67
CA THR A 293 0.14 -8.10 -7.50
C THR A 293 -0.41 -8.95 -8.65
N LEU A 294 0.01 -8.69 -9.87
CA LEU A 294 -0.40 -9.45 -11.05
C LEU A 294 0.26 -10.84 -11.11
N THR A 295 1.57 -10.93 -10.90
CA THR A 295 2.34 -12.15 -11.20
C THR A 295 2.76 -12.97 -9.98
N GLY A 296 2.71 -12.38 -8.78
CA GLY A 296 3.36 -12.96 -7.61
C GLY A 296 4.88 -12.90 -7.71
N TYR A 297 5.51 -13.99 -7.39
CA TYR A 297 6.96 -14.21 -7.58
C TYR A 297 7.25 -15.10 -8.80
N ARG A 298 6.25 -15.24 -9.70
CA ARG A 298 6.41 -15.93 -10.99
C ARG A 298 7.10 -15.00 -11.99
N ASN A 299 7.82 -15.59 -12.93
CA ASN A 299 8.50 -14.83 -13.99
C ASN A 299 7.59 -14.67 -15.23
N TYR A 300 6.46 -13.98 -15.03
CA TYR A 300 5.54 -13.68 -16.13
C TYR A 300 5.84 -12.32 -16.74
N LYS A 301 5.62 -12.21 -18.04
CA LYS A 301 5.72 -10.93 -18.75
C LYS A 301 4.49 -10.08 -18.48
N THR A 302 4.71 -8.81 -18.14
CA THR A 302 3.63 -7.82 -17.94
C THR A 302 3.87 -6.58 -18.80
N ASN A 303 2.81 -5.81 -19.03
CA ASN A 303 2.89 -4.47 -19.64
C ASN A 303 2.72 -3.39 -18.56
N VAL A 304 3.41 -3.54 -17.44
CA VAL A 304 3.43 -2.53 -16.38
C VAL A 304 4.66 -1.66 -16.59
N THR A 305 4.45 -0.34 -16.66
CA THR A 305 5.53 0.63 -16.84
C THR A 305 5.45 1.75 -15.83
N TYR A 306 6.54 2.49 -15.68
CA TYR A 306 6.59 3.76 -14.99
C TYR A 306 7.07 4.82 -15.97
N ILE A 307 6.36 5.92 -16.05
CA ILE A 307 6.73 7.08 -16.85
C ILE A 307 6.96 8.25 -15.91
N GLU A 308 8.21 8.69 -15.86
CA GLU A 308 8.61 9.77 -14.95
C GLU A 308 7.86 11.08 -15.28
N ASN A 309 7.36 11.73 -14.24
CA ASN A 309 6.65 13.01 -14.32
C ASN A 309 5.42 13.02 -15.27
N LEU A 310 4.85 11.87 -15.64
CA LEU A 310 3.72 11.80 -16.57
C LEU A 310 2.55 12.69 -16.15
N THR A 311 2.16 12.64 -14.89
CA THR A 311 1.02 13.43 -14.39
C THR A 311 1.24 14.95 -14.54
N ASP A 312 2.45 15.42 -14.28
CA ASP A 312 2.77 16.85 -14.41
C ASP A 312 2.95 17.24 -15.88
N THR A 313 3.45 16.34 -16.71
CA THR A 313 3.51 16.54 -18.18
C THR A 313 2.10 16.64 -18.76
N LEU A 314 1.18 15.74 -18.39
CA LEU A 314 -0.22 15.81 -18.85
C LEU A 314 -0.96 17.07 -18.42
N LYS A 315 -0.61 17.66 -17.28
CA LYS A 315 -1.19 18.94 -16.83
C LYS A 315 -0.67 20.15 -17.61
N THR A 316 0.57 20.11 -18.07
CA THR A 316 1.25 21.23 -18.74
C THR A 316 1.24 21.12 -20.25
N ASP A 317 1.32 19.89 -20.78
CA ASP A 317 1.40 19.59 -22.21
C ASP A 317 0.75 18.20 -22.45
N ILE A 318 -0.55 18.22 -22.78
CA ILE A 318 -1.35 17.00 -22.98
C ILE A 318 -0.79 16.18 -24.15
N GLU A 319 -0.38 16.81 -25.25
CA GLU A 319 0.09 16.10 -26.43
C GLU A 319 1.41 15.38 -26.17
N LYS A 320 2.31 16.03 -25.45
CA LYS A 320 3.55 15.40 -24.99
C LYS A 320 3.29 14.23 -24.04
N GLY A 321 2.33 14.39 -23.13
CA GLY A 321 1.92 13.32 -22.21
C GLY A 321 1.35 12.11 -22.96
N LYS A 322 0.49 12.32 -23.97
CA LYS A 322 -0.02 11.26 -24.84
C LYS A 322 1.13 10.56 -25.60
N GLN A 323 2.04 11.33 -26.18
CA GLN A 323 3.20 10.79 -26.89
C GLN A 323 4.04 9.87 -25.99
N LEU A 324 4.30 10.25 -24.75
CA LEU A 324 5.02 9.43 -23.77
C LEU A 324 4.31 8.08 -23.53
N VAL A 325 2.99 8.09 -23.42
CA VAL A 325 2.20 6.86 -23.27
C VAL A 325 2.25 5.99 -24.52
N GLU A 326 2.10 6.59 -25.71
CA GLU A 326 2.19 5.89 -26.99
C GLU A 326 3.56 5.25 -27.20
N GLU A 327 4.63 5.95 -26.87
CA GLU A 327 6.00 5.43 -26.95
C GLU A 327 6.23 4.26 -25.97
N ALA A 328 5.76 4.41 -24.72
CA ALA A 328 5.91 3.37 -23.70
C ALA A 328 5.26 2.06 -24.08
N PHE A 329 4.13 2.11 -24.77
CA PHE A 329 3.37 0.93 -25.21
C PHE A 329 3.43 0.68 -26.73
N LYS A 330 4.42 1.22 -27.42
CA LYS A 330 4.64 1.02 -28.85
C LYS A 330 3.38 1.29 -29.70
N LYS A 331 2.67 2.36 -29.38
CA LYS A 331 1.45 2.82 -30.04
C LYS A 331 0.27 1.84 -29.96
N VAL A 332 0.20 1.02 -28.92
CA VAL A 332 -1.00 0.23 -28.61
C VAL A 332 -2.18 1.18 -28.41
N LYS A 333 -3.32 0.85 -29.01
CA LYS A 333 -4.58 1.53 -28.74
C LYS A 333 -5.32 0.78 -27.63
N PHE A 334 -5.85 1.52 -26.69
CA PHE A 334 -6.59 0.96 -25.56
C PHE A 334 -8.07 1.09 -25.80
N ASP A 335 -8.81 0.02 -25.52
CA ASP A 335 -10.28 -0.03 -25.63
C ASP A 335 -10.91 0.49 -24.35
N VAL A 336 -10.26 0.25 -23.22
CA VAL A 336 -10.75 0.60 -21.89
C VAL A 336 -9.64 1.25 -21.07
N VAL A 337 -9.98 2.37 -20.41
CA VAL A 337 -9.10 3.00 -19.41
C VAL A 337 -9.78 2.96 -18.05
N ILE A 338 -9.11 2.37 -17.09
CA ILE A 338 -9.58 2.24 -15.71
C ILE A 338 -8.62 2.94 -14.74
N GLY A 339 -9.02 3.04 -13.49
CA GLY A 339 -8.18 3.54 -12.42
C GLY A 339 -8.92 4.40 -11.42
N ASN A 340 -8.24 4.77 -10.36
CA ASN A 340 -8.71 5.71 -9.36
C ASN A 340 -7.73 6.87 -9.22
N PRO A 341 -7.76 7.84 -10.17
CA PRO A 341 -6.87 8.98 -10.12
C PRO A 341 -7.18 9.88 -8.91
N PRO A 342 -6.20 10.66 -8.40
CA PRO A 342 -6.44 11.56 -7.30
C PRO A 342 -7.47 12.63 -7.71
N TYR A 343 -8.55 12.75 -6.92
CA TYR A 343 -9.66 13.69 -7.19
C TYR A 343 -9.31 15.16 -6.93
N LEU A 344 -8.27 15.42 -6.11
CA LEU A 344 -7.86 16.77 -5.71
C LEU A 344 -6.42 17.03 -6.15
N GLY A 345 -6.20 18.18 -6.81
CA GLY A 345 -4.85 18.69 -7.04
C GLY A 345 -4.21 19.20 -5.74
N GLU A 346 -2.89 19.37 -5.74
CA GLU A 346 -2.11 19.83 -4.56
C GLU A 346 -2.60 21.16 -3.95
N LYS A 347 -3.48 21.90 -4.62
CA LYS A 347 -4.09 23.17 -4.16
C LYS A 347 -5.56 23.05 -3.73
N GLY A 348 -6.01 21.84 -3.43
CA GLY A 348 -7.12 21.60 -2.52
C GLY A 348 -8.55 21.86 -3.02
N ASN A 349 -8.88 22.29 -4.24
CA ASN A 349 -10.29 22.52 -4.64
C ASN A 349 -10.58 22.41 -6.15
N ARG A 350 -9.72 21.82 -6.96
CA ARG A 350 -10.05 21.60 -8.39
C ARG A 350 -9.83 20.11 -8.72
N ALA A 351 -10.83 19.53 -9.37
CA ALA A 351 -10.69 18.21 -9.97
C ALA A 351 -9.49 18.21 -10.93
N VAL A 352 -8.63 17.22 -10.80
CA VAL A 352 -7.43 17.08 -11.66
C VAL A 352 -7.82 16.49 -13.02
N PHE A 353 -8.95 15.81 -13.05
CA PHE A 353 -9.54 15.23 -14.25
C PHE A 353 -11.02 15.61 -14.32
N SER A 354 -11.40 16.37 -15.30
CA SER A 354 -12.79 16.64 -15.69
C SER A 354 -12.94 16.24 -17.15
#